data_2fd95155b5e8d00d057cfad8aa0aec5d
#
_entry.id   2fd95155b5e8d00d057cfad8aa0aec5d
#
_cell.length_a   1.000
_cell.length_b   1.000
_cell.length_c   1.000
_cell.angle_alpha   90.00
_cell.angle_beta   90.00
_cell.angle_gamma   90.00
#
_symmetry.space_group_name_H-M   'P 1'
#
loop_
_entity.id
_entity.type
_entity.pdbx_description
1 polymer ?
#
loop_
_entity_poly.entity_id
_entity_poly.type
_entity_poly.pdbx_seq_one_letter_code
_entity_poly.pdbx_strand_id
1 'polypeptide(L)'
;MAGDKDDGVQLSDYMGFINRRGFLRGAAAASVASFLAACGANAETAQTGATGNTYAFGKPLKAAFSNAGLGATWCAQGKETAERWGKWLGVEVTWYDGGLSIDTQRKAIDDMATKQWDFVAIQAFGIDTLVDPVKQMIGKGIPVIQMDTTISKDDIGITTFLEPDNILMGSVVTDALFQQIGGQGNVIMTQGALGHTGAQGRAAGFHQTLEKYPNVKLLAEDPADWDVNKVASLWEDYLVKYPAGQIQAGMFHNDDMALAAAKVIKNAGREKEIALVGVDAMPPAVQAVLDGSLAGTVRNPSSRIHWGAVVIGALAATGAKNIPKYILTDGPLVTQKIAAGLLFMEEQFLS
;
A
#
# COMPACT_ATOMS: atom_id res chain seq x y z
N MET A 1 25.20 -37.12 -31.85
CA MET A 1 24.59 -37.35 -30.52
C MET A 1 25.54 -36.81 -29.50
N ALA A 2 25.35 -35.63 -29.06
CA ALA A 2 26.09 -35.03 -27.95
C ALA A 2 25.01 -34.47 -26.98
N GLY A 3 25.00 -35.05 -25.76
CA GLY A 3 24.04 -34.70 -24.71
C GLY A 3 24.44 -33.38 -24.06
N ASP A 4 23.47 -32.48 -24.05
CA ASP A 4 23.52 -31.21 -23.32
C ASP A 4 23.37 -31.51 -21.82
N LYS A 5 24.39 -31.17 -21.03
CA LYS A 5 24.33 -31.24 -19.58
C LYS A 5 23.80 -29.95 -19.05
N ASP A 6 22.59 -30.00 -18.53
CA ASP A 6 21.95 -28.95 -17.78
C ASP A 6 22.66 -28.77 -16.42
N ASP A 7 23.59 -27.82 -16.33
CA ASP A 7 24.27 -27.46 -15.09
C ASP A 7 23.36 -26.52 -14.29
N GLY A 8 22.39 -27.11 -13.62
CA GLY A 8 21.54 -26.41 -12.67
C GLY A 8 22.34 -25.89 -11.47
N VAL A 9 22.61 -24.58 -11.42
CA VAL A 9 23.21 -23.90 -10.27
C VAL A 9 22.26 -24.06 -9.08
N GLN A 10 22.68 -24.79 -8.07
CA GLN A 10 21.92 -24.99 -6.83
C GLN A 10 22.04 -23.72 -5.95
N LEU A 11 20.91 -23.19 -5.51
CA LEU A 11 20.83 -22.05 -4.57
C LEU A 11 21.59 -22.28 -3.24
N SER A 12 21.94 -23.51 -2.92
CA SER A 12 22.75 -23.90 -1.76
C SER A 12 24.20 -23.39 -1.80
N ASP A 13 24.75 -23.11 -2.97
CA ASP A 13 26.15 -22.72 -3.13
C ASP A 13 26.43 -21.25 -2.77
N TYR A 14 25.38 -20.45 -2.59
CA TYR A 14 25.48 -19.05 -2.13
C TYR A 14 25.29 -18.85 -0.63
N MET A 15 25.02 -19.91 0.14
CA MET A 15 24.73 -19.84 1.59
C MET A 15 25.93 -20.14 2.48
N GLY A 16 27.13 -19.82 2.04
CA GLY A 16 28.37 -19.88 2.83
C GLY A 16 28.52 -18.67 3.76
N PHE A 17 28.24 -18.89 5.05
CA PHE A 17 28.80 -18.14 6.19
C PHE A 17 28.57 -16.63 6.27
N ILE A 18 27.33 -16.22 6.53
CA ILE A 18 27.10 -14.94 7.21
C ILE A 18 26.29 -15.18 8.48
N ASN A 19 26.94 -14.98 9.64
CA ASN A 19 26.30 -15.03 10.94
C ASN A 19 25.22 -13.91 10.99
N ARG A 20 23.93 -14.29 11.08
CA ARG A 20 22.76 -13.38 11.04
C ARG A 20 22.90 -12.15 11.96
N ARG A 21 23.51 -12.29 13.14
CA ARG A 21 23.72 -11.18 14.09
C ARG A 21 24.83 -10.21 13.66
N GLY A 22 25.86 -10.69 12.97
CA GLY A 22 26.94 -9.85 12.44
C GLY A 22 26.54 -9.06 11.21
N PHE A 23 25.74 -9.68 10.31
CA PHE A 23 25.24 -9.02 9.10
C PHE A 23 24.29 -7.86 9.44
N LEU A 24 23.33 -8.06 10.37
CA LEU A 24 22.39 -7.02 10.77
C LEU A 24 23.05 -5.83 11.50
N ARG A 25 24.19 -6.05 12.17
CA ARG A 25 24.93 -4.96 12.83
C ARG A 25 25.91 -4.20 11.93
N GLY A 26 26.47 -4.87 10.93
CA GLY A 26 27.44 -4.25 10.02
C GLY A 26 26.83 -3.72 8.73
N ALA A 27 25.86 -4.45 8.15
CA ALA A 27 25.24 -4.08 6.87
C ALA A 27 24.28 -2.89 6.99
N ALA A 28 23.58 -2.73 8.11
CA ALA A 28 22.67 -1.60 8.32
C ALA A 28 23.44 -0.26 8.34
N ALA A 29 24.60 -0.19 9.01
CA ALA A 29 25.40 1.04 9.04
C ALA A 29 26.11 1.34 7.71
N ALA A 30 26.65 0.31 7.04
CA ALA A 30 27.36 0.47 5.77
C ALA A 30 26.42 0.73 4.58
N SER A 31 25.23 0.09 4.54
CA SER A 31 24.26 0.29 3.46
C SER A 31 23.55 1.63 3.54
N VAL A 32 23.26 2.13 4.74
CA VAL A 32 22.70 3.49 4.93
C VAL A 32 23.73 4.55 4.54
N ALA A 33 24.99 4.41 4.94
CA ALA A 33 26.05 5.36 4.57
C ALA A 33 26.30 5.38 3.05
N SER A 34 26.29 4.22 2.39
CA SER A 34 26.45 4.12 0.92
C SER A 34 25.26 4.70 0.17
N PHE A 35 24.02 4.49 0.67
CA PHE A 35 22.82 5.05 0.10
C PHE A 35 22.77 6.58 0.28
N LEU A 36 23.14 7.10 1.45
CA LEU A 36 23.22 8.54 1.73
C LEU A 36 24.25 9.23 0.85
N ALA A 37 25.41 8.61 0.62
CA ALA A 37 26.44 9.13 -0.28
C ALA A 37 25.97 9.18 -1.75
N ALA A 38 25.21 8.18 -2.20
CA ALA A 38 24.62 8.14 -3.53
C ALA A 38 23.55 9.22 -3.74
N CYS A 39 22.86 9.65 -2.66
CA CYS A 39 21.85 10.72 -2.69
C CYS A 39 22.43 12.14 -2.53
N GLY A 40 23.77 12.30 -2.51
CA GLY A 40 24.44 13.62 -2.41
C GLY A 40 24.44 14.21 -1.00
N ALA A 41 24.14 13.43 0.03
CA ALA A 41 24.34 13.83 1.42
C ALA A 41 25.82 13.73 1.79
N ASN A 42 26.42 14.79 2.32
CA ASN A 42 27.82 14.79 2.75
C ASN A 42 28.02 13.78 3.89
N ALA A 43 28.92 12.81 3.67
CA ALA A 43 29.26 11.76 4.64
C ALA A 43 29.97 12.28 5.92
N GLU A 44 30.17 13.58 6.06
CA GLU A 44 30.93 14.18 7.17
C GLU A 44 30.14 14.34 8.49
N THR A 45 28.87 13.96 8.57
CA THR A 45 28.05 14.26 9.76
C THR A 45 27.44 13.05 10.46
N ALA A 46 28.11 11.90 10.47
CA ALA A 46 27.79 10.88 11.47
C ALA A 46 28.37 11.33 12.83
N GLN A 47 27.72 12.29 13.49
CA GLN A 47 28.10 12.66 14.85
C GLN A 47 27.62 11.59 15.83
N THR A 48 28.57 11.02 16.57
CA THR A 48 28.26 10.23 17.76
C THR A 48 27.77 11.19 18.85
N GLY A 49 26.49 11.10 19.21
CA GLY A 49 25.98 11.82 20.37
C GLY A 49 26.68 11.37 21.66
N ALA A 50 26.64 12.17 22.71
CA ALA A 50 27.28 11.93 23.99
C ALA A 50 26.91 10.62 24.72
N THR A 51 25.97 9.86 24.16
CA THR A 51 25.47 8.55 24.65
C THR A 51 25.91 7.37 23.75
N GLY A 52 26.75 7.60 22.75
CA GLY A 52 27.18 6.55 21.80
C GLY A 52 26.10 6.13 20.78
N ASN A 53 24.94 6.79 20.73
CA ASN A 53 23.91 6.54 19.72
C ASN A 53 24.29 7.25 18.40
N THR A 54 24.41 6.47 17.33
CA THR A 54 24.61 7.00 15.97
C THR A 54 23.22 7.15 15.32
N TYR A 55 22.84 8.36 14.97
CA TYR A 55 21.61 8.64 14.23
C TYR A 55 21.90 8.59 12.73
N ALA A 56 21.06 7.90 11.97
CA ALA A 56 21.23 7.74 10.52
C ALA A 56 21.30 9.08 9.77
N PHE A 57 20.63 10.11 10.28
CA PHE A 57 20.57 11.46 9.69
C PHE A 57 21.33 12.53 10.51
N GLY A 58 22.30 12.11 11.33
CA GLY A 58 23.17 13.01 12.13
C GLY A 58 22.50 13.61 13.38
N LYS A 59 21.19 13.59 13.49
CA LYS A 59 20.40 14.06 14.65
C LYS A 59 19.09 13.27 14.77
N PRO A 60 18.45 13.24 15.95
CA PRO A 60 17.07 12.73 16.05
C PRO A 60 16.12 13.68 15.30
N LEU A 61 15.14 13.09 14.63
CA LEU A 61 14.11 13.81 13.88
C LEU A 61 12.73 13.53 14.48
N LYS A 62 11.79 14.47 14.35
CA LYS A 62 10.39 14.34 14.72
C LYS A 62 9.51 14.41 13.49
N ALA A 63 8.72 13.37 13.26
CA ALA A 63 7.80 13.29 12.14
C ALA A 63 6.35 13.05 12.59
N ALA A 64 5.41 13.59 11.83
CA ALA A 64 4.01 13.26 11.98
C ALA A 64 3.50 12.50 10.76
N PHE A 65 2.76 11.43 11.00
CA PHE A 65 2.17 10.59 9.97
C PHE A 65 0.65 10.53 10.13
N SER A 66 -0.07 10.48 9.00
CA SER A 66 -1.50 10.19 8.97
C SER A 66 -1.83 9.35 7.75
N ASN A 67 -2.76 8.41 7.94
CA ASN A 67 -3.41 7.71 6.83
C ASN A 67 -4.94 7.73 6.99
N ALA A 68 -5.63 7.12 6.03
CA ALA A 68 -7.09 7.12 5.95
C ALA A 68 -7.77 6.59 7.22
N GLY A 69 -7.20 5.55 7.86
CA GLY A 69 -7.72 5.06 9.14
C GLY A 69 -7.25 3.66 9.50
N LEU A 70 -6.89 3.45 10.77
CA LEU A 70 -6.32 2.21 11.29
C LEU A 70 -7.30 1.02 11.29
N GLY A 71 -8.57 1.24 10.98
CA GLY A 71 -9.54 0.17 10.76
C GLY A 71 -9.29 -0.66 9.50
N ALA A 72 -8.51 -0.15 8.54
CA ALA A 72 -8.05 -0.88 7.36
C ALA A 72 -6.70 -1.56 7.62
N THR A 73 -6.53 -2.83 7.23
CA THR A 73 -5.30 -3.60 7.47
C THR A 73 -4.09 -2.96 6.79
N TRP A 74 -4.26 -2.39 5.59
CA TRP A 74 -3.23 -1.65 4.87
C TRP A 74 -2.69 -0.47 5.69
N CYS A 75 -3.59 0.30 6.30
CA CYS A 75 -3.24 1.45 7.13
C CYS A 75 -2.57 1.04 8.44
N ALA A 76 -3.03 -0.04 9.07
CA ALA A 76 -2.43 -0.58 10.30
C ALA A 76 -0.98 -1.08 10.04
N GLN A 77 -0.74 -1.82 8.95
CA GLN A 77 0.61 -2.23 8.54
C GLN A 77 1.51 -1.02 8.28
N GLY A 78 0.96 0.02 7.65
CA GLY A 78 1.71 1.25 7.38
C GLY A 78 2.21 1.93 8.65
N LYS A 79 1.35 2.05 9.66
CA LYS A 79 1.72 2.59 10.97
C LYS A 79 2.85 1.77 11.61
N GLU A 80 2.68 0.47 11.69
CA GLU A 80 3.70 -0.43 12.27
C GLU A 80 5.04 -0.29 11.55
N THR A 81 5.00 -0.20 10.21
CA THR A 81 6.19 -0.04 9.39
C THR A 81 6.88 1.30 9.64
N ALA A 82 6.13 2.41 9.64
CA ALA A 82 6.69 3.74 9.87
C ALA A 82 7.32 3.87 11.25
N GLU A 83 6.66 3.37 12.30
CA GLU A 83 7.19 3.37 13.67
C GLU A 83 8.46 2.51 13.80
N ARG A 84 8.50 1.33 13.18
CA ARG A 84 9.65 0.44 13.19
C ARG A 84 10.86 1.05 12.49
N TRP A 85 10.68 1.54 11.27
CA TRP A 85 11.74 2.20 10.51
C TRP A 85 12.17 3.52 11.14
N GLY A 86 11.20 4.28 11.70
CA GLY A 86 11.49 5.47 12.48
C GLY A 86 12.44 5.17 13.64
N LYS A 87 12.14 4.13 14.43
CA LYS A 87 12.99 3.68 15.53
C LYS A 87 14.41 3.29 15.08
N TRP A 88 14.54 2.60 13.94
CA TRP A 88 15.85 2.18 13.42
C TRP A 88 16.68 3.37 12.91
N LEU A 89 16.02 4.38 12.37
CA LEU A 89 16.66 5.53 11.73
C LEU A 89 16.79 6.75 12.65
N GLY A 90 16.27 6.68 13.87
CA GLY A 90 16.29 7.81 14.81
C GLY A 90 15.25 8.89 14.48
N VAL A 91 14.12 8.50 13.90
CA VAL A 91 12.96 9.35 13.63
C VAL A 91 11.85 9.00 14.62
N GLU A 92 11.45 9.93 15.48
CA GLU A 92 10.29 9.81 16.36
C GLU A 92 9.01 10.06 15.54
N VAL A 93 8.21 9.00 15.34
CA VAL A 93 6.96 9.05 14.58
C VAL A 93 5.78 9.26 15.51
N THR A 94 5.05 10.37 15.31
CA THR A 94 3.75 10.62 15.94
C THR A 94 2.65 10.31 14.94
N TRP A 95 1.68 9.47 15.34
CA TRP A 95 0.62 9.01 14.46
C TRP A 95 -0.69 9.76 14.68
N TYR A 96 -1.35 10.15 13.60
CA TYR A 96 -2.65 10.81 13.54
C TYR A 96 -3.62 9.94 12.73
N ASP A 97 -4.53 9.26 13.42
CA ASP A 97 -5.49 8.35 12.77
C ASP A 97 -6.60 9.11 12.04
N GLY A 98 -6.83 8.77 10.79
CA GLY A 98 -7.92 9.34 9.97
C GLY A 98 -9.30 8.75 10.27
N GLY A 99 -9.37 7.60 10.96
CA GLY A 99 -10.62 6.99 11.42
C GLY A 99 -11.60 6.60 10.31
N LEU A 100 -11.11 6.43 9.05
CA LEU A 100 -11.91 6.21 7.83
C LEU A 100 -13.01 7.27 7.64
N SER A 101 -12.71 8.53 7.99
CA SER A 101 -13.64 9.64 7.96
C SER A 101 -12.95 10.94 7.57
N ILE A 102 -13.52 11.67 6.59
CA ILE A 102 -13.02 12.98 6.19
C ILE A 102 -12.95 13.93 7.38
N ASP A 103 -13.99 14.00 8.18
CA ASP A 103 -14.07 14.93 9.32
C ASP A 103 -13.08 14.57 10.43
N THR A 104 -12.90 13.28 10.70
CA THR A 104 -11.94 12.82 11.70
C THR A 104 -10.51 13.12 11.25
N GLN A 105 -10.18 12.79 10.00
CA GLN A 105 -8.85 13.08 9.47
C GLN A 105 -8.60 14.58 9.39
N ARG A 106 -9.56 15.39 8.96
CA ARG A 106 -9.41 16.85 8.91
C ARG A 106 -9.05 17.41 10.29
N LYS A 107 -9.77 17.03 11.35
CA LYS A 107 -9.46 17.46 12.73
C LYS A 107 -8.06 17.02 13.18
N ALA A 108 -7.67 15.80 12.84
CA ALA A 108 -6.35 15.27 13.16
C ALA A 108 -5.23 16.05 12.44
N ILE A 109 -5.41 16.40 11.17
CA ILE A 109 -4.44 17.18 10.39
C ILE A 109 -4.45 18.66 10.79
N ASP A 110 -5.58 19.24 11.16
CA ASP A 110 -5.64 20.60 11.75
C ASP A 110 -4.80 20.66 13.05
N ASP A 111 -4.91 19.66 13.95
CA ASP A 111 -4.06 19.57 15.16
C ASP A 111 -2.57 19.36 14.80
N MET A 112 -2.26 18.47 13.84
CA MET A 112 -0.91 18.26 13.33
C MET A 112 -0.29 19.58 12.84
N ALA A 113 -1.05 20.39 12.10
CA ALA A 113 -0.60 21.65 11.53
C ALA A 113 -0.30 22.72 12.57
N THR A 114 -0.81 22.62 13.80
CA THR A 114 -0.46 23.57 14.89
C THR A 114 0.95 23.38 15.42
N LYS A 115 1.55 22.20 15.24
CA LYS A 115 2.82 21.78 15.86
C LYS A 115 4.01 21.98 14.91
N GLN A 116 5.20 21.71 15.41
CA GLN A 116 6.46 21.75 14.65
C GLN A 116 6.97 20.33 14.42
N TRP A 117 7.28 20.01 13.18
CA TRP A 117 7.79 18.72 12.73
C TRP A 117 9.03 18.95 11.85
N ASP A 118 9.96 18.01 11.84
CA ASP A 118 11.04 18.00 10.84
C ASP A 118 10.48 17.64 9.44
N PHE A 119 9.47 16.78 9.38
CA PHE A 119 8.67 16.50 8.17
C PHE A 119 7.32 15.86 8.54
N VAL A 120 6.41 15.79 7.58
CA VAL A 120 5.13 15.09 7.73
C VAL A 120 4.88 14.19 6.52
N ALA A 121 4.13 13.07 6.74
CA ALA A 121 3.72 12.15 5.69
C ALA A 121 2.22 11.86 5.81
N ILE A 122 1.47 12.06 4.72
CA ILE A 122 0.00 12.06 4.75
C ILE A 122 -0.55 11.27 3.56
N GLN A 123 -1.43 10.30 3.85
CA GLN A 123 -2.36 9.70 2.91
C GLN A 123 -3.73 10.35 3.13
N ALA A 124 -4.28 11.06 2.15
CA ALA A 124 -5.57 11.71 2.27
C ALA A 124 -6.72 10.71 2.08
N PHE A 125 -7.73 10.73 2.96
CA PHE A 125 -8.97 9.97 2.76
C PHE A 125 -9.85 10.56 1.64
N GLY A 126 -9.88 11.89 1.54
CA GLY A 126 -10.62 12.60 0.49
C GLY A 126 -9.75 13.67 -0.19
N ILE A 127 -9.86 13.74 -1.52
CA ILE A 127 -9.15 14.76 -2.30
C ILE A 127 -9.64 16.16 -1.91
N ASP A 128 -8.73 17.12 -1.89
CA ASP A 128 -8.97 18.55 -1.56
C ASP A 128 -9.47 18.83 -0.12
N THR A 129 -9.63 17.80 0.73
CA THR A 129 -10.15 17.97 2.09
C THR A 129 -9.12 18.49 3.09
N LEU A 130 -7.82 18.32 2.80
CA LEU A 130 -6.69 18.64 3.70
C LEU A 130 -5.82 19.82 3.20
N VAL A 131 -6.26 20.52 2.15
CA VAL A 131 -5.43 21.55 1.47
C VAL A 131 -4.96 22.64 2.43
N ASP A 132 -5.87 23.22 3.25
CA ASP A 132 -5.52 24.35 4.12
C ASP A 132 -4.50 24.01 5.18
N PRO A 133 -4.68 22.95 6.02
CA PRO A 133 -3.68 22.59 7.03
C PRO A 133 -2.36 22.12 6.40
N VAL A 134 -2.39 21.49 5.23
CA VAL A 134 -1.17 21.10 4.51
C VAL A 134 -0.42 22.34 4.01
N LYS A 135 -1.10 23.32 3.40
CA LYS A 135 -0.49 24.60 3.02
C LYS A 135 0.09 25.35 4.22
N GLN A 136 -0.56 25.27 5.39
CA GLN A 136 -0.04 25.86 6.62
C GLN A 136 1.30 25.22 7.03
N MET A 137 1.42 23.89 6.97
CA MET A 137 2.67 23.19 7.27
C MET A 137 3.77 23.51 6.25
N ILE A 138 3.45 23.53 4.96
CA ILE A 138 4.37 23.94 3.90
C ILE A 138 4.86 25.39 4.11
N GLY A 139 3.95 26.31 4.46
CA GLY A 139 4.28 27.69 4.78
C GLY A 139 5.22 27.86 5.99
N LYS A 140 5.26 26.89 6.90
CA LYS A 140 6.23 26.80 8.00
C LYS A 140 7.58 26.19 7.57
N GLY A 141 7.75 25.82 6.30
CA GLY A 141 8.95 25.15 5.78
C GLY A 141 9.03 23.67 6.12
N ILE A 142 7.93 23.03 6.54
CA ILE A 142 7.88 21.60 6.87
C ILE A 142 7.74 20.81 5.56
N PRO A 143 8.68 19.92 5.21
CA PRO A 143 8.51 19.00 4.08
C PRO A 143 7.28 18.11 4.26
N VAL A 144 6.44 18.03 3.21
CA VAL A 144 5.23 17.18 3.19
C VAL A 144 5.42 16.07 2.17
N ILE A 145 5.33 14.84 2.62
CA ILE A 145 5.37 13.63 1.80
C ILE A 145 3.93 13.15 1.60
N GLN A 146 3.45 13.15 0.37
CA GLN A 146 2.17 12.55 0.03
C GLN A 146 2.34 11.05 -0.16
N MET A 147 1.46 10.27 0.45
CA MET A 147 1.47 8.81 0.39
C MET A 147 0.19 8.31 -0.30
N ASP A 148 0.32 7.34 -1.22
CA ASP A 148 -0.76 6.54 -1.81
C ASP A 148 -1.86 7.32 -2.55
N THR A 149 -2.37 8.40 -1.98
CA THR A 149 -3.53 9.15 -2.51
C THR A 149 -3.28 10.64 -2.58
N THR A 150 -3.97 11.29 -3.51
CA THR A 150 -3.79 12.70 -3.81
C THR A 150 -4.43 13.60 -2.74
N ILE A 151 -3.63 14.50 -2.16
CA ILE A 151 -4.09 15.50 -1.19
C ILE A 151 -4.84 16.64 -1.90
N SER A 152 -4.33 17.10 -3.04
CA SER A 152 -4.90 18.22 -3.80
C SER A 152 -4.77 18.02 -5.30
N LYS A 153 -5.78 18.44 -6.07
CA LYS A 153 -5.71 18.51 -7.54
C LYS A 153 -4.71 19.55 -8.03
N ASP A 154 -4.50 20.61 -7.24
CA ASP A 154 -3.57 21.68 -7.55
C ASP A 154 -2.19 21.39 -6.96
N ASP A 155 -1.13 21.93 -7.58
CA ASP A 155 0.20 21.91 -6.95
C ASP A 155 0.24 22.90 -5.80
N ILE A 156 0.21 22.37 -4.59
CA ILE A 156 0.25 23.15 -3.35
C ILE A 156 1.64 23.19 -2.70
N GLY A 157 2.66 22.64 -3.37
CA GLY A 157 4.03 22.60 -2.88
C GLY A 157 4.38 21.33 -2.09
N ILE A 158 3.69 20.20 -2.31
CA ILE A 158 4.06 18.89 -1.78
C ILE A 158 5.50 18.56 -2.18
N THR A 159 6.29 18.05 -1.25
CA THR A 159 7.72 17.77 -1.48
C THR A 159 7.90 16.60 -2.46
N THR A 160 7.22 15.48 -2.22
CA THR A 160 7.23 14.30 -3.08
C THR A 160 5.95 13.49 -2.93
N PHE A 161 5.65 12.69 -3.95
CA PHE A 161 4.51 11.79 -4.05
C PHE A 161 5.03 10.35 -4.08
N LEU A 162 4.63 9.53 -3.11
CA LEU A 162 4.86 8.09 -3.05
C LEU A 162 3.55 7.39 -3.39
N GLU A 163 3.31 7.12 -4.65
CA GLU A 163 2.01 6.68 -5.15
C GLU A 163 2.12 5.44 -6.03
N PRO A 164 1.17 4.49 -5.93
CA PRO A 164 0.99 3.45 -6.91
C PRO A 164 0.19 3.97 -8.11
N ASP A 165 0.28 3.30 -9.26
CA ASP A 165 -0.64 3.49 -10.37
C ASP A 165 -1.94 2.71 -10.11
N ASN A 166 -2.92 3.40 -9.51
CA ASN A 166 -4.21 2.81 -9.18
C ASN A 166 -5.03 2.38 -10.41
N ILE A 167 -4.83 3.04 -11.59
CA ILE A 167 -5.48 2.63 -12.85
C ILE A 167 -4.89 1.31 -13.32
N LEU A 168 -3.57 1.21 -13.30
CA LEU A 168 -2.88 -0.04 -13.66
C LEU A 168 -3.27 -1.18 -12.72
N MET A 169 -3.31 -0.95 -11.40
CA MET A 169 -3.73 -1.96 -10.43
C MET A 169 -5.15 -2.45 -10.68
N GLY A 170 -6.11 -1.53 -10.88
CA GLY A 170 -7.48 -1.87 -11.23
C GLY A 170 -7.58 -2.66 -12.52
N SER A 171 -6.81 -2.26 -13.55
CA SER A 171 -6.78 -2.97 -14.84
C SER A 171 -6.21 -4.38 -14.73
N VAL A 172 -5.07 -4.54 -14.07
CA VAL A 172 -4.35 -5.83 -13.97
C VAL A 172 -5.16 -6.86 -13.18
N VAL A 173 -5.75 -6.46 -12.05
CA VAL A 173 -6.52 -7.40 -11.23
C VAL A 173 -7.85 -7.77 -11.89
N THR A 174 -8.48 -6.83 -12.59
CA THR A 174 -9.71 -7.07 -13.35
C THR A 174 -9.46 -7.97 -14.55
N ASP A 175 -8.38 -7.78 -15.28
CA ASP A 175 -7.99 -8.64 -16.41
C ASP A 175 -7.77 -10.09 -15.94
N ALA A 176 -7.07 -10.28 -14.83
CA ALA A 176 -6.88 -11.59 -14.22
C ALA A 176 -8.20 -12.24 -13.80
N LEU A 177 -9.13 -11.46 -13.21
CA LEU A 177 -10.47 -11.94 -12.84
C LEU A 177 -11.26 -12.39 -14.07
N PHE A 178 -11.27 -11.58 -15.13
CA PHE A 178 -12.02 -11.91 -16.35
C PHE A 178 -11.43 -13.10 -17.09
N GLN A 179 -10.11 -13.26 -17.10
CA GLN A 179 -9.47 -14.48 -17.61
C GLN A 179 -9.87 -15.72 -16.78
N GLN A 180 -9.94 -15.60 -15.45
CA GLN A 180 -10.32 -16.68 -14.56
C GLN A 180 -11.75 -17.20 -14.84
N ILE A 181 -12.68 -16.32 -15.21
CA ILE A 181 -14.05 -16.69 -15.58
C ILE A 181 -14.22 -17.00 -17.09
N GLY A 182 -13.12 -17.15 -17.84
CA GLY A 182 -13.14 -17.49 -19.26
C GLY A 182 -13.62 -16.35 -20.17
N GLY A 183 -13.52 -15.11 -19.75
CA GLY A 183 -13.86 -13.92 -20.53
C GLY A 183 -15.35 -13.68 -20.75
N GLN A 184 -16.22 -14.33 -19.96
CA GLN A 184 -17.67 -14.21 -20.06
C GLN A 184 -18.36 -14.38 -18.71
N GLY A 185 -19.52 -13.77 -18.52
CA GLY A 185 -20.31 -13.86 -17.29
C GLY A 185 -20.65 -12.49 -16.71
N ASN A 186 -21.14 -12.50 -15.50
CA ASN A 186 -21.57 -11.29 -14.80
C ASN A 186 -20.64 -10.97 -13.63
N VAL A 187 -20.31 -9.71 -13.48
CA VAL A 187 -19.41 -9.20 -12.43
C VAL A 187 -20.10 -8.14 -11.60
N ILE A 188 -19.75 -8.07 -10.33
CA ILE A 188 -20.09 -6.96 -9.43
C ILE A 188 -18.79 -6.30 -9.01
N MET A 189 -18.72 -4.96 -9.08
CA MET A 189 -17.65 -4.17 -8.52
C MET A 189 -18.10 -3.51 -7.22
N THR A 190 -17.34 -3.71 -6.14
CA THR A 190 -17.59 -3.05 -4.85
C THR A 190 -16.48 -2.03 -4.61
N GLN A 191 -16.86 -0.75 -4.61
CA GLN A 191 -15.93 0.37 -4.57
C GLN A 191 -15.55 0.75 -3.13
N GLY A 192 -14.39 1.38 -2.98
CA GLY A 192 -14.05 2.17 -1.80
C GLY A 192 -14.83 3.49 -1.77
N ALA A 193 -14.39 4.44 -0.93
CA ALA A 193 -15.01 5.76 -0.84
C ALA A 193 -14.85 6.55 -2.14
N LEU A 194 -15.93 7.11 -2.67
CA LEU A 194 -15.96 7.79 -3.98
C LEU A 194 -15.06 9.02 -4.05
N GLY A 195 -14.81 9.71 -2.92
CA GLY A 195 -13.89 10.87 -2.82
C GLY A 195 -12.42 10.47 -2.72
N HIS A 196 -12.08 9.18 -2.69
CA HIS A 196 -10.73 8.67 -2.52
C HIS A 196 -10.09 8.39 -3.90
N THR A 197 -8.94 8.98 -4.20
CA THR A 197 -8.34 8.88 -5.54
C THR A 197 -7.91 7.45 -5.90
N GLY A 198 -7.53 6.65 -4.91
CA GLY A 198 -7.28 5.22 -5.11
C GLY A 198 -8.51 4.46 -5.60
N ALA A 199 -9.70 4.74 -5.04
CA ALA A 199 -10.96 4.15 -5.51
C ALA A 199 -11.28 4.58 -6.93
N GLN A 200 -11.14 5.87 -7.24
CA GLN A 200 -11.39 6.41 -8.58
C GLN A 200 -10.46 5.77 -9.63
N GLY A 201 -9.17 5.65 -9.33
CA GLY A 201 -8.21 5.00 -10.23
C GLY A 201 -8.53 3.53 -10.46
N ARG A 202 -8.82 2.77 -9.40
CA ARG A 202 -9.18 1.33 -9.50
C ARG A 202 -10.45 1.12 -10.29
N ALA A 203 -11.48 1.98 -10.11
CA ALA A 203 -12.70 1.95 -10.93
C ALA A 203 -12.40 2.26 -12.41
N ALA A 204 -11.59 3.29 -12.68
CA ALA A 204 -11.21 3.62 -14.06
C ALA A 204 -10.47 2.44 -14.74
N GLY A 205 -9.55 1.78 -14.03
CA GLY A 205 -8.86 0.57 -14.51
C GLY A 205 -9.81 -0.60 -14.79
N PHE A 206 -10.78 -0.80 -13.91
CA PHE A 206 -11.83 -1.80 -14.11
C PHE A 206 -12.63 -1.53 -15.39
N HIS A 207 -13.16 -0.31 -15.58
CA HIS A 207 -13.95 0.03 -16.76
C HIS A 207 -13.15 -0.06 -18.06
N GLN A 208 -11.90 0.42 -18.09
CA GLN A 208 -11.01 0.27 -19.26
C GLN A 208 -10.76 -1.20 -19.61
N THR A 209 -10.75 -2.07 -18.61
CA THR A 209 -10.59 -3.50 -18.85
C THR A 209 -11.90 -4.14 -19.28
N LEU A 210 -13.03 -3.74 -18.71
CA LEU A 210 -14.36 -4.26 -19.08
C LEU A 210 -14.66 -4.04 -20.58
N GLU A 211 -14.23 -2.91 -21.16
CA GLU A 211 -14.36 -2.63 -22.61
C GLU A 211 -13.71 -3.69 -23.50
N LYS A 212 -12.70 -4.39 -23.01
CA LYS A 212 -11.97 -5.45 -23.75
C LYS A 212 -12.68 -6.81 -23.70
N TYR A 213 -13.68 -6.94 -22.83
CA TYR A 213 -14.41 -8.20 -22.59
C TYR A 213 -15.90 -8.07 -22.87
N PRO A 214 -16.34 -8.08 -24.14
CA PRO A 214 -17.73 -7.79 -24.53
C PRO A 214 -18.76 -8.80 -24.01
N ASN A 215 -18.32 -9.98 -23.58
CA ASN A 215 -19.17 -11.02 -23.01
C ASN A 215 -19.22 -10.98 -21.46
N VAL A 216 -18.52 -10.03 -20.82
CA VAL A 216 -18.62 -9.77 -19.38
C VAL A 216 -19.58 -8.61 -19.16
N LYS A 217 -20.53 -8.77 -18.24
CA LYS A 217 -21.55 -7.77 -17.92
C LYS A 217 -21.42 -7.30 -16.49
N LEU A 218 -21.36 -6.00 -16.27
CA LEU A 218 -21.44 -5.38 -14.95
C LEU A 218 -22.90 -5.39 -14.47
N LEU A 219 -23.17 -6.09 -13.35
CA LEU A 219 -24.51 -6.17 -12.75
C LEU A 219 -24.77 -5.04 -11.75
N ALA A 220 -23.76 -4.67 -11.00
CA ALA A 220 -23.81 -3.64 -9.98
C ALA A 220 -22.43 -3.05 -9.71
N GLU A 221 -22.44 -1.78 -9.31
CA GLU A 221 -21.27 -1.02 -8.94
C GLU A 221 -21.65 -0.08 -7.80
N ASP A 222 -21.33 -0.44 -6.57
CA ASP A 222 -21.76 0.29 -5.39
C ASP A 222 -20.59 0.57 -4.44
N PRO A 223 -20.57 1.78 -3.82
CA PRO A 223 -19.55 2.11 -2.83
C PRO A 223 -19.84 1.45 -1.47
N ALA A 224 -18.80 0.93 -0.86
CA ALA A 224 -18.82 0.43 0.51
C ALA A 224 -17.88 1.21 1.45
N ASP A 225 -17.27 2.32 0.97
CA ASP A 225 -16.51 3.28 1.76
C ASP A 225 -15.37 2.64 2.60
N TRP A 226 -14.78 1.55 2.13
CA TRP A 226 -13.79 0.73 2.84
C TRP A 226 -14.33 0.02 4.10
N ASP A 227 -15.65 0.03 4.30
CA ASP A 227 -16.33 -0.55 5.48
C ASP A 227 -16.75 -2.00 5.19
N VAL A 228 -16.13 -2.94 5.88
CA VAL A 228 -16.40 -4.38 5.75
C VAL A 228 -17.84 -4.77 6.13
N ASN A 229 -18.50 -4.01 7.00
CA ASN A 229 -19.90 -4.26 7.37
C ASN A 229 -20.85 -3.83 6.24
N LYS A 230 -20.56 -2.69 5.58
CA LYS A 230 -21.29 -2.28 4.38
C LYS A 230 -21.13 -3.31 3.26
N VAL A 231 -19.92 -3.83 3.06
CA VAL A 231 -19.67 -4.91 2.09
C VAL A 231 -20.52 -6.13 2.41
N ALA A 232 -20.55 -6.56 3.68
CA ALA A 232 -21.33 -7.72 4.08
C ALA A 232 -22.81 -7.53 3.74
N SER A 233 -23.39 -6.39 4.13
CA SER A 233 -24.80 -6.08 3.83
C SER A 233 -25.08 -6.00 2.33
N LEU A 234 -24.23 -5.33 1.54
CA LEU A 234 -24.39 -5.26 0.07
C LEU A 234 -24.36 -6.65 -0.57
N TRP A 235 -23.44 -7.52 -0.13
CA TRP A 235 -23.32 -8.85 -0.72
C TRP A 235 -24.42 -9.80 -0.27
N GLU A 236 -24.96 -9.66 0.96
CA GLU A 236 -26.20 -10.34 1.36
C GLU A 236 -27.36 -9.96 0.42
N ASP A 237 -27.56 -8.68 0.14
CA ASP A 237 -28.57 -8.18 -0.79
C ASP A 237 -28.35 -8.67 -2.23
N TYR A 238 -27.10 -8.67 -2.72
CA TYR A 238 -26.80 -9.17 -4.06
C TYR A 238 -27.06 -10.67 -4.21
N LEU A 239 -26.75 -11.47 -3.20
CA LEU A 239 -26.99 -12.91 -3.24
C LEU A 239 -28.50 -13.25 -3.22
N VAL A 240 -29.32 -12.40 -2.63
CA VAL A 240 -30.79 -12.48 -2.72
C VAL A 240 -31.30 -12.02 -4.09
N LYS A 241 -30.82 -10.88 -4.58
CA LYS A 241 -31.23 -10.26 -5.84
C LYS A 241 -30.84 -11.10 -7.07
N TYR A 242 -29.68 -11.73 -7.01
CA TYR A 242 -29.10 -12.51 -8.09
C TYR A 242 -28.95 -13.99 -7.67
N PRO A 243 -29.93 -14.88 -7.99
CA PRO A 243 -29.88 -16.29 -7.67
C PRO A 243 -28.60 -17.00 -8.14
N ALA A 244 -28.39 -18.24 -7.66
CA ALA A 244 -27.26 -19.06 -8.03
C ALA A 244 -27.06 -19.14 -9.55
N GLY A 245 -25.83 -19.05 -10.02
CA GLY A 245 -25.46 -19.02 -11.44
C GLY A 245 -25.56 -17.65 -12.10
N GLN A 246 -26.01 -16.60 -11.41
CA GLN A 246 -26.14 -15.26 -12.01
C GLN A 246 -24.93 -14.34 -11.74
N ILE A 247 -24.11 -14.61 -10.73
CA ILE A 247 -22.88 -13.85 -10.44
C ILE A 247 -21.70 -14.79 -10.65
N GLN A 248 -20.76 -14.46 -11.55
CA GLN A 248 -19.54 -15.24 -11.78
C GLN A 248 -18.32 -14.61 -11.13
N ALA A 249 -18.35 -13.29 -10.87
CA ALA A 249 -17.16 -12.58 -10.39
C ALA A 249 -17.49 -11.40 -9.47
N GLY A 250 -16.58 -11.11 -8.54
CA GLY A 250 -16.57 -9.91 -7.71
C GLY A 250 -15.18 -9.25 -7.71
N MET A 251 -15.14 -7.95 -8.04
CA MET A 251 -13.95 -7.11 -7.93
C MET A 251 -14.11 -6.14 -6.78
N PHE A 252 -13.12 -6.06 -5.91
CA PHE A 252 -13.11 -5.20 -4.73
C PHE A 252 -11.92 -4.24 -4.75
N HIS A 253 -12.17 -3.00 -4.34
CA HIS A 253 -11.12 -2.00 -4.33
C HIS A 253 -10.05 -2.21 -3.25
N ASN A 254 -10.30 -3.06 -2.24
CA ASN A 254 -9.25 -3.56 -1.36
C ASN A 254 -9.50 -5.00 -0.88
N ASP A 255 -8.51 -5.57 -0.23
CA ASP A 255 -8.50 -6.95 0.25
C ASP A 255 -9.46 -7.18 1.43
N ASP A 256 -9.56 -6.23 2.37
CA ASP A 256 -10.46 -6.34 3.52
C ASP A 256 -11.92 -6.50 3.05
N MET A 257 -12.30 -5.74 2.02
CA MET A 257 -13.61 -5.82 1.40
C MET A 257 -13.82 -7.16 0.67
N ALA A 258 -12.81 -7.64 -0.07
CA ALA A 258 -12.86 -8.93 -0.75
C ALA A 258 -13.03 -10.09 0.23
N LEU A 259 -12.32 -10.06 1.35
CA LEU A 259 -12.40 -11.07 2.41
C LEU A 259 -13.76 -11.04 3.13
N ALA A 260 -14.33 -9.85 3.36
CA ALA A 260 -15.66 -9.71 3.94
C ALA A 260 -16.73 -10.33 3.04
N ALA A 261 -16.69 -10.04 1.74
CA ALA A 261 -17.61 -10.63 0.76
C ALA A 261 -17.39 -12.14 0.63
N ALA A 262 -16.16 -12.63 0.62
CA ALA A 262 -15.86 -14.06 0.56
C ALA A 262 -16.52 -14.82 1.72
N LYS A 263 -16.52 -14.24 2.92
CA LYS A 263 -17.21 -14.83 4.08
C LYS A 263 -18.72 -14.92 3.89
N VAL A 264 -19.37 -13.88 3.37
CA VAL A 264 -20.82 -13.85 3.10
C VAL A 264 -21.17 -14.88 2.02
N ILE A 265 -20.41 -14.91 0.93
CA ILE A 265 -20.60 -15.85 -0.19
C ILE A 265 -20.45 -17.31 0.28
N LYS A 266 -19.45 -17.58 1.12
CA LYS A 266 -19.23 -18.91 1.72
C LYS A 266 -20.38 -19.33 2.63
N ASN A 267 -20.89 -18.41 3.46
CA ASN A 267 -22.04 -18.69 4.32
C ASN A 267 -23.31 -19.02 3.51
N ALA A 268 -23.42 -18.48 2.29
CA ALA A 268 -24.50 -18.80 1.35
C ALA A 268 -24.23 -20.07 0.52
N GLY A 269 -23.08 -20.73 0.68
CA GLY A 269 -22.70 -21.94 -0.07
C GLY A 269 -22.36 -21.69 -1.54
N ARG A 270 -21.98 -20.45 -1.90
CA ARG A 270 -21.74 -20.03 -3.30
C ARG A 270 -20.25 -19.75 -3.61
N GLU A 271 -19.33 -20.16 -2.74
CA GLU A 271 -17.89 -19.91 -2.86
C GLU A 271 -17.23 -20.58 -4.09
N LYS A 272 -17.84 -21.60 -4.64
CA LYS A 272 -17.36 -22.28 -5.86
C LYS A 272 -17.87 -21.64 -7.15
N GLU A 273 -18.84 -20.76 -7.04
CA GLU A 273 -19.53 -20.12 -8.15
C GLU A 273 -18.93 -18.77 -8.51
N ILE A 274 -18.45 -18.03 -7.51
CA ILE A 274 -18.09 -16.63 -7.63
C ILE A 274 -16.59 -16.45 -7.38
N ALA A 275 -15.84 -16.10 -8.43
CA ALA A 275 -14.43 -15.75 -8.33
C ALA A 275 -14.27 -14.32 -7.77
N LEU A 276 -13.33 -14.12 -6.84
CA LEU A 276 -13.14 -12.82 -6.17
C LEU A 276 -11.69 -12.36 -6.29
N VAL A 277 -11.52 -11.05 -6.50
CA VAL A 277 -10.20 -10.40 -6.45
C VAL A 277 -10.25 -9.16 -5.58
N GLY A 278 -9.12 -8.86 -4.93
CA GLY A 278 -8.90 -7.65 -4.15
C GLY A 278 -7.73 -6.82 -4.67
N VAL A 279 -7.39 -5.81 -3.92
CA VAL A 279 -6.20 -4.95 -4.10
C VAL A 279 -5.56 -4.77 -2.74
N ASP A 280 -4.27 -4.66 -2.69
CA ASP A 280 -3.31 -4.36 -1.63
C ASP A 280 -2.31 -5.50 -1.38
N ALA A 281 -2.69 -6.76 -1.61
CA ALA A 281 -1.92 -7.97 -1.27
C ALA A 281 -1.53 -7.99 0.21
N MET A 282 -2.49 -7.72 1.09
CA MET A 282 -2.31 -7.85 2.52
C MET A 282 -2.16 -9.31 2.94
N PRO A 283 -1.38 -9.65 3.98
CA PRO A 283 -1.11 -11.03 4.35
C PRO A 283 -2.35 -11.94 4.46
N PRO A 284 -3.50 -11.52 5.04
CA PRO A 284 -4.70 -12.35 5.06
C PRO A 284 -5.25 -12.67 3.67
N ALA A 285 -5.20 -11.71 2.73
CA ALA A 285 -5.67 -11.93 1.36
C ALA A 285 -4.68 -12.77 0.55
N VAL A 286 -3.37 -12.58 0.75
CA VAL A 286 -2.35 -13.45 0.12
C VAL A 286 -2.51 -14.89 0.59
N GLN A 287 -2.84 -15.13 1.87
CA GLN A 287 -3.20 -16.44 2.37
C GLN A 287 -4.47 -16.98 1.71
N ALA A 288 -5.50 -16.13 1.55
CA ALA A 288 -6.75 -16.50 0.86
C ALA A 288 -6.53 -16.82 -0.63
N VAL A 289 -5.57 -16.17 -1.29
CA VAL A 289 -5.13 -16.55 -2.66
C VAL A 289 -4.44 -17.90 -2.65
N LEU A 290 -3.59 -18.15 -1.66
CA LEU A 290 -2.85 -19.42 -1.54
C LEU A 290 -3.78 -20.61 -1.32
N ASP A 291 -4.82 -20.46 -0.50
CA ASP A 291 -5.81 -21.51 -0.23
C ASP A 291 -6.97 -21.54 -1.23
N GLY A 292 -7.02 -20.63 -2.18
CA GLY A 292 -8.00 -20.58 -3.27
C GLY A 292 -9.34 -19.92 -2.93
N SER A 293 -9.43 -19.24 -1.78
CA SER A 293 -10.64 -18.46 -1.40
C SER A 293 -10.74 -17.14 -2.18
N LEU A 294 -9.61 -16.59 -2.63
CA LEU A 294 -9.52 -15.50 -3.60
C LEU A 294 -8.81 -15.96 -4.86
N ALA A 295 -9.24 -15.49 -6.02
CA ALA A 295 -8.59 -15.73 -7.30
C ALA A 295 -7.26 -14.98 -7.47
N GLY A 296 -7.14 -13.83 -6.83
CA GLY A 296 -5.93 -13.01 -6.85
C GLY A 296 -6.11 -11.69 -6.10
N THR A 297 -5.01 -11.00 -5.93
CA THR A 297 -4.94 -9.61 -5.48
C THR A 297 -3.77 -8.93 -6.16
N VAL A 298 -3.79 -7.60 -6.32
CA VAL A 298 -2.64 -6.84 -6.82
C VAL A 298 -2.03 -6.07 -5.68
N ARG A 299 -0.69 -6.06 -5.62
CA ARG A 299 0.01 -5.46 -4.50
C ARG A 299 0.05 -3.94 -4.57
N ASN A 300 -0.53 -3.29 -3.57
CA ASN A 300 -0.27 -1.90 -3.17
C ASN A 300 0.61 -1.94 -1.91
N PRO A 301 1.95 -1.77 -2.03
CA PRO A 301 2.88 -2.13 -0.97
C PRO A 301 2.91 -1.11 0.17
N SER A 302 1.99 -1.23 1.14
CA SER A 302 1.88 -0.36 2.32
C SER A 302 3.21 -0.17 3.04
N SER A 303 3.93 -1.26 3.31
CA SER A 303 5.24 -1.22 3.95
C SER A 303 6.22 -0.35 3.17
N ARG A 304 6.34 -0.53 1.84
CA ARG A 304 7.25 0.25 0.99
C ARG A 304 6.92 1.73 0.99
N ILE A 305 5.64 2.08 0.90
CA ILE A 305 5.17 3.48 0.93
C ILE A 305 5.54 4.13 2.25
N HIS A 306 5.25 3.46 3.37
CA HIS A 306 5.44 4.05 4.69
C HIS A 306 6.92 4.13 5.12
N TRP A 307 7.73 3.07 4.90
CA TRP A 307 9.16 3.20 5.19
C TRP A 307 9.85 4.18 4.21
N GLY A 308 9.41 4.20 2.94
CA GLY A 308 9.86 5.17 1.95
C GLY A 308 9.59 6.60 2.40
N ALA A 309 8.41 6.86 2.96
CA ALA A 309 8.06 8.17 3.52
C ALA A 309 8.95 8.55 4.71
N VAL A 310 9.31 7.61 5.60
CA VAL A 310 10.28 7.86 6.70
C VAL A 310 11.64 8.27 6.14
N VAL A 311 12.18 7.50 5.18
CA VAL A 311 13.51 7.75 4.60
C VAL A 311 13.54 9.06 3.84
N ILE A 312 12.60 9.28 2.93
CA ILE A 312 12.58 10.45 2.05
C ILE A 312 12.24 11.71 2.84
N GLY A 313 11.30 11.62 3.79
CA GLY A 313 10.98 12.73 4.69
C GLY A 313 12.17 13.16 5.51
N ALA A 314 12.93 12.21 6.05
CA ALA A 314 14.17 12.49 6.79
C ALA A 314 15.27 13.10 5.89
N LEU A 315 15.43 12.62 4.64
CA LEU A 315 16.32 13.23 3.66
C LEU A 315 15.91 14.68 3.35
N ALA A 316 14.62 14.95 3.13
CA ALA A 316 14.12 16.30 2.92
C ALA A 316 14.38 17.21 4.11
N ALA A 317 14.12 16.75 5.32
CA ALA A 317 14.33 17.46 6.58
C ALA A 317 15.81 17.78 6.86
N THR A 318 16.72 17.00 6.30
CA THR A 318 18.17 17.20 6.44
C THR A 318 18.82 17.92 5.25
N GLY A 319 17.98 18.44 4.34
CA GLY A 319 18.44 19.32 3.26
C GLY A 319 18.93 18.60 2.02
N ALA A 320 18.54 17.31 1.82
CA ALA A 320 18.84 16.62 0.58
C ALA A 320 18.22 17.36 -0.61
N LYS A 321 19.00 17.50 -1.67
CA LYS A 321 18.59 18.11 -2.93
C LYS A 321 18.21 17.02 -3.93
N ASN A 322 17.40 17.37 -4.94
CA ASN A 322 17.02 16.48 -6.03
C ASN A 322 16.14 15.28 -5.62
N ILE A 323 15.30 15.45 -4.59
CA ILE A 323 14.25 14.46 -4.29
C ILE A 323 13.28 14.44 -5.48
N PRO A 324 13.04 13.27 -6.11
CA PRO A 324 12.08 13.17 -7.20
C PRO A 324 10.69 13.62 -6.78
N LYS A 325 9.98 14.33 -7.66
CA LYS A 325 8.61 14.78 -7.36
C LYS A 325 7.65 13.58 -7.26
N TYR A 326 7.84 12.54 -8.08
CA TYR A 326 7.03 11.34 -8.13
C TYR A 326 7.90 10.09 -7.99
N ILE A 327 7.46 9.18 -7.12
CA ILE A 327 8.07 7.88 -6.88
C ILE A 327 6.97 6.83 -6.96
N LEU A 328 6.98 6.03 -8.02
CA LEU A 328 6.03 4.93 -8.18
C LEU A 328 6.36 3.78 -7.24
N THR A 329 5.31 3.22 -6.64
CA THR A 329 5.43 2.17 -5.62
C THR A 329 4.73 0.87 -6.01
N ASP A 330 4.42 0.68 -7.30
CA ASP A 330 3.67 -0.46 -7.81
C ASP A 330 4.21 -1.82 -7.36
N GLY A 331 3.31 -2.78 -7.29
CA GLY A 331 3.62 -4.16 -6.99
C GLY A 331 2.96 -5.14 -7.96
N PRO A 332 3.36 -6.41 -7.95
CA PRO A 332 2.87 -7.41 -8.88
C PRO A 332 1.43 -7.85 -8.58
N LEU A 333 0.79 -8.43 -9.60
CA LEU A 333 -0.38 -9.29 -9.40
C LEU A 333 0.05 -10.52 -8.59
N VAL A 334 -0.66 -10.79 -7.50
CA VAL A 334 -0.44 -11.94 -6.61
C VAL A 334 -1.41 -13.06 -6.98
N THR A 335 -0.85 -14.14 -7.51
CA THR A 335 -1.53 -15.40 -7.79
C THR A 335 -1.01 -16.48 -6.85
N GLN A 336 -1.63 -17.66 -6.83
CA GLN A 336 -1.15 -18.80 -6.04
C GLN A 336 0.34 -19.10 -6.25
N LYS A 337 0.85 -18.89 -7.46
CA LYS A 337 2.25 -19.16 -7.82
C LYS A 337 3.26 -18.37 -6.98
N ILE A 338 2.95 -17.12 -6.63
CA ILE A 338 3.88 -16.24 -5.90
C ILE A 338 3.45 -15.95 -4.45
N ALA A 339 2.26 -16.35 -4.06
CA ALA A 339 1.67 -16.02 -2.76
C ALA A 339 2.55 -16.49 -1.59
N ALA A 340 3.03 -17.73 -1.62
CA ALA A 340 3.88 -18.27 -0.54
C ALA A 340 5.20 -17.50 -0.37
N GLY A 341 5.82 -17.09 -1.49
CA GLY A 341 7.04 -16.29 -1.47
C GLY A 341 6.82 -14.89 -0.92
N LEU A 342 5.69 -14.29 -1.25
CA LEU A 342 5.33 -12.97 -0.74
C LEU A 342 5.07 -13.00 0.77
N LEU A 343 4.32 -13.99 1.29
CA LEU A 343 4.10 -14.17 2.72
C LEU A 343 5.41 -14.33 3.49
N PHE A 344 6.34 -15.13 2.94
CA PHE A 344 7.67 -15.27 3.54
C PHE A 344 8.42 -13.93 3.61
N MET A 345 8.35 -13.11 2.57
CA MET A 345 9.00 -11.79 2.57
C MET A 345 8.35 -10.84 3.57
N GLU A 346 7.02 -10.84 3.69
CA GLU A 346 6.29 -10.04 4.68
C GLU A 346 6.69 -10.41 6.11
N GLU A 347 6.77 -11.70 6.44
CA GLU A 347 7.22 -12.19 7.75
C GLU A 347 8.66 -11.75 8.08
N GLN A 348 9.51 -11.60 7.07
CA GLN A 348 10.90 -11.16 7.24
C GLN A 348 11.06 -9.64 7.09
N PHE A 349 9.98 -8.88 6.88
CA PHE A 349 9.98 -7.42 6.64
C PHE A 349 10.85 -7.00 5.44
N LEU A 350 10.89 -7.79 4.40
CA LEU A 350 11.64 -7.54 3.17
C LEU A 350 10.77 -6.97 2.04
N SER A 351 9.51 -6.80 2.30
CA SER A 351 8.55 -6.35 1.30
C SER A 351 8.29 -4.83 1.35
#